data_374cf303ce6b80b5b227cd984083eb7e
#
_entry.id   374cf303ce6b80b5b227cd984083eb7e
#
_cell.length_a   1.000
_cell.length_b   1.000
_cell.length_c   1.000
_cell.angle_alpha   90.00
_cell.angle_beta   90.00
_cell.angle_gamma   90.00
#
_symmetry.space_group_name_H-M   'P 1'
#
loop_
_entity.id
_entity.type
_entity.pdbx_description
1 polymer ?
#
loop_
_entity_poly.entity_id
_entity_poly.type
_entity_poly.pdbx_seq_one_letter_code
_entity_poly.pdbx_strand_id
1 'polypeptide(L)'
;MTAVLFARRVCGVAMLMLRAKPPESWLTKVLANLDAVLVDHAHLERKAAQSALKLQRYQQLADSLPELTEIAIEELEHFNLVLKILDDRGMALGQAISSPWISGMMNSVRRGRNEQVIDHLLCAAMIEGRSCEKFQILAEALDSVDQRLAKFYGDLVESEGNHYASYLLMAKRIDELETERRLEFYLELDAELVVQPSDLPVLH
;
A
#
# COMPACT_ATOMS: atom_id res chain seq x y z
N MET A 1 4.99 -15.67 22.53
CA MET A 1 3.55 -15.39 22.75
C MET A 1 3.24 -13.89 22.97
N THR A 2 4.15 -12.95 22.66
CA THR A 2 3.97 -11.51 22.98
C THR A 2 3.73 -10.62 21.74
N ALA A 3 4.03 -11.10 20.54
CA ALA A 3 3.83 -10.34 19.29
C ALA A 3 2.36 -10.33 18.79
N VAL A 4 1.62 -11.40 19.05
CA VAL A 4 0.23 -11.54 18.58
C VAL A 4 -0.78 -10.65 19.32
N LEU A 5 -0.43 -10.17 20.53
CA LEU A 5 -1.32 -9.27 21.29
C LEU A 5 -1.20 -7.79 20.89
N PHE A 6 -0.13 -7.40 20.18
CA PHE A 6 0.07 -6.02 19.73
C PHE A 6 -0.73 -5.70 18.47
N ALA A 7 -0.92 -6.70 17.59
CA ALA A 7 -1.61 -6.55 16.30
C ALA A 7 -3.12 -6.25 16.40
N ARG A 8 -3.78 -6.63 17.49
CA ARG A 8 -5.24 -6.46 17.67
C ARG A 8 -5.72 -5.03 18.00
N ARG A 9 -4.84 -4.03 18.07
CA ARG A 9 -5.19 -2.62 18.35
C ARG A 9 -4.74 -1.61 17.31
N VAL A 10 -4.31 -2.04 16.13
CA VAL A 10 -3.60 -1.19 15.14
C VAL A 10 -4.47 -0.75 13.97
N CYS A 11 -5.76 -0.85 14.06
CA CYS A 11 -6.63 -0.37 12.98
C CYS A 11 -7.22 1.01 13.29
N GLY A 12 -6.37 2.03 13.19
CA GLY A 12 -6.79 3.42 13.18
C GLY A 12 -5.77 4.23 12.37
N VAL A 13 -6.21 5.00 11.40
CA VAL A 13 -5.41 5.91 10.55
C VAL A 13 -4.36 6.73 11.34
N ALA A 14 -4.57 6.94 12.63
CA ALA A 14 -3.64 7.63 13.52
C ALA A 14 -2.28 6.92 13.71
N MET A 15 -2.16 5.63 13.43
CA MET A 15 -0.89 4.87 13.56
C MET A 15 -0.05 4.87 12.29
N LEU A 16 -0.63 5.21 11.14
CA LEU A 16 0.09 5.29 9.87
C LEU A 16 0.94 6.55 9.73
N MET A 17 0.84 7.49 10.70
CA MET A 17 1.55 8.78 10.71
C MET A 17 1.31 9.66 9.47
N LEU A 18 0.35 9.32 8.61
CA LEU A 18 0.03 10.06 7.39
C LEU A 18 -0.43 11.50 7.72
N ARG A 19 0.12 12.49 7.00
CA ARG A 19 -0.04 13.92 7.31
C ARG A 19 -1.16 14.62 6.55
N ALA A 20 -1.61 14.04 5.45
CA ALA A 20 -2.70 14.56 4.64
C ALA A 20 -3.65 13.43 4.24
N LYS A 21 -4.92 13.76 4.04
CA LYS A 21 -5.92 12.83 3.51
C LYS A 21 -6.05 12.99 1.99
N PRO A 22 -6.46 11.93 1.27
CA PRO A 22 -6.88 12.08 -0.12
C PRO A 22 -7.99 13.14 -0.23
N PRO A 23 -8.02 13.96 -1.28
CA PRO A 23 -9.08 14.95 -1.46
C PRO A 23 -10.43 14.28 -1.70
N GLU A 24 -11.54 14.93 -1.31
CA GLU A 24 -12.90 14.40 -1.54
C GLU A 24 -13.17 14.11 -3.04
N SER A 25 -12.56 14.88 -3.93
CA SER A 25 -12.62 14.64 -5.38
C SER A 25 -12.06 13.28 -5.80
N TRP A 26 -11.07 12.74 -5.07
CA TRP A 26 -10.57 11.38 -5.28
C TRP A 26 -11.67 10.35 -5.02
N LEU A 27 -12.33 10.40 -3.86
CA LEU A 27 -13.40 9.45 -3.52
C LEU A 27 -14.56 9.53 -4.52
N THR A 28 -15.00 10.73 -4.87
CA THR A 28 -16.06 10.94 -5.87
C THR A 28 -15.70 10.29 -7.20
N LYS A 29 -14.47 10.46 -7.66
CA LYS A 29 -13.97 9.89 -8.91
C LYS A 29 -13.88 8.37 -8.86
N VAL A 30 -13.36 7.81 -7.76
CA VAL A 30 -13.26 6.37 -7.55
C VAL A 30 -14.64 5.71 -7.55
N LEU A 31 -15.61 6.26 -6.80
CA LEU A 31 -16.97 5.72 -6.76
C LEU A 31 -17.68 5.79 -8.12
N ALA A 32 -17.39 6.80 -8.93
CA ALA A 32 -17.93 6.91 -10.29
C ALA A 32 -17.28 5.95 -11.30
N ASN A 33 -16.15 5.30 -10.95
CA ASN A 33 -15.35 4.49 -11.87
C ASN A 33 -14.85 3.19 -11.22
N LEU A 34 -15.68 2.54 -10.39
CA LEU A 34 -15.28 1.37 -9.58
C LEU A 34 -14.65 0.24 -10.42
N ASP A 35 -15.13 0.01 -11.63
CA ASP A 35 -14.60 -1.04 -12.51
C ASP A 35 -13.13 -0.75 -12.91
N ALA A 36 -12.82 0.49 -13.29
CA ALA A 36 -11.44 0.88 -13.61
C ALA A 36 -10.53 0.83 -12.36
N VAL A 37 -11.07 1.19 -11.20
CA VAL A 37 -10.35 1.11 -9.92
C VAL A 37 -10.06 -0.33 -9.52
N LEU A 38 -10.97 -1.28 -9.74
CA LEU A 38 -10.72 -2.70 -9.49
C LEU A 38 -9.63 -3.26 -10.39
N VAL A 39 -9.58 -2.85 -11.67
CA VAL A 39 -8.47 -3.21 -12.58
C VAL A 39 -7.15 -2.64 -12.08
N ASP A 40 -7.11 -1.37 -11.69
CA ASP A 40 -5.92 -0.74 -11.11
C ASP A 40 -5.49 -1.45 -9.81
N HIS A 41 -6.43 -1.74 -8.92
CA HIS A 41 -6.19 -2.49 -7.68
C HIS A 41 -5.51 -3.84 -7.94
N ALA A 42 -6.05 -4.65 -8.86
CA ALA A 42 -5.41 -5.92 -9.20
C ALA A 42 -3.96 -5.75 -9.67
N HIS A 43 -3.66 -4.69 -10.41
CA HIS A 43 -2.29 -4.40 -10.82
C HIS A 43 -1.40 -3.94 -9.66
N LEU A 44 -1.96 -3.25 -8.66
CA LEU A 44 -1.23 -2.81 -7.47
C LEU A 44 -0.82 -4.01 -6.61
N GLU A 45 -1.75 -4.91 -6.28
CA GLU A 45 -1.46 -6.14 -5.52
C GLU A 45 -0.35 -6.98 -6.19
N ARG A 46 -0.47 -7.20 -7.51
CA ARG A 46 0.57 -7.91 -8.26
C ARG A 46 1.92 -7.19 -8.21
N LYS A 47 1.94 -5.85 -8.25
CA LYS A 47 3.18 -5.06 -8.14
C LYS A 47 3.75 -5.08 -6.72
N ALA A 48 2.89 -5.08 -5.69
CA ALA A 48 3.29 -5.20 -4.29
C ALA A 48 4.00 -6.55 -4.05
N ALA A 49 3.41 -7.68 -4.50
CA ALA A 49 4.06 -8.97 -4.47
C ALA A 49 5.43 -8.97 -5.18
N GLN A 50 5.51 -8.41 -6.38
CA GLN A 50 6.77 -8.29 -7.12
C GLN A 50 7.79 -7.41 -6.39
N SER A 51 7.36 -6.37 -5.69
CA SER A 51 8.21 -5.49 -4.90
C SER A 51 8.82 -6.22 -3.72
N ALA A 52 8.01 -6.96 -2.95
CA ALA A 52 8.48 -7.79 -1.84
C ALA A 52 9.54 -8.81 -2.31
N LEU A 53 9.29 -9.52 -3.43
CA LEU A 53 10.26 -10.44 -4.01
C LEU A 53 11.55 -9.75 -4.49
N LYS A 54 11.44 -8.54 -5.06
CA LYS A 54 12.62 -7.77 -5.48
C LYS A 54 13.49 -7.31 -4.31
N LEU A 55 12.89 -7.02 -3.15
CA LEU A 55 13.61 -6.63 -1.95
C LEU A 55 14.51 -7.76 -1.43
N GLN A 56 14.17 -9.03 -1.67
CA GLN A 56 14.97 -10.19 -1.26
C GLN A 56 16.38 -10.23 -1.88
N ARG A 57 16.64 -9.45 -2.93
CA ARG A 57 17.98 -9.34 -3.54
C ARG A 57 19.00 -8.61 -2.66
N TYR A 58 18.54 -7.86 -1.66
CA TYR A 58 19.40 -7.06 -0.81
C TYR A 58 19.96 -7.89 0.34
N GLN A 59 21.31 -7.94 0.46
CA GLN A 59 21.98 -8.67 1.52
C GLN A 59 21.59 -8.18 2.93
N GLN A 60 21.26 -6.90 3.05
CA GLN A 60 20.81 -6.28 4.31
C GLN A 60 19.49 -6.87 4.82
N LEU A 61 18.73 -7.54 3.96
CA LEU A 61 17.43 -8.13 4.27
C LEU A 61 17.48 -9.67 4.38
N ALA A 62 18.68 -10.26 4.48
CA ALA A 62 18.84 -11.73 4.56
C ALA A 62 18.01 -12.36 5.70
N ASP A 63 17.98 -11.71 6.86
CA ASP A 63 17.21 -12.16 8.03
C ASP A 63 15.69 -11.90 7.91
N SER A 64 15.28 -11.10 6.94
CA SER A 64 13.87 -10.76 6.67
C SER A 64 13.30 -11.51 5.46
N LEU A 65 14.03 -12.45 4.87
CA LEU A 65 13.56 -13.22 3.72
C LEU A 65 12.24 -13.98 3.98
N PRO A 66 12.04 -14.64 5.14
CA PRO A 66 10.76 -15.28 5.42
C PRO A 66 9.59 -14.28 5.44
N GLU A 67 9.75 -13.14 6.15
CA GLU A 67 8.76 -12.09 6.28
C GLU A 67 8.40 -11.47 4.91
N LEU A 68 9.40 -11.17 4.06
CA LEU A 68 9.18 -10.69 2.69
C LEU A 68 8.48 -11.73 1.80
N THR A 69 8.72 -13.01 2.05
CA THR A 69 8.06 -14.10 1.33
C THR A 69 6.60 -14.20 1.73
N GLU A 70 6.29 -14.09 3.03
CA GLU A 70 4.92 -14.08 3.54
C GLU A 70 4.13 -12.90 2.95
N ILE A 71 4.68 -11.69 2.99
CA ILE A 71 4.06 -10.52 2.33
C ILE A 71 3.78 -10.80 0.85
N ALA A 72 4.76 -11.32 0.10
CA ALA A 72 4.56 -11.59 -1.32
C ALA A 72 3.46 -12.64 -1.59
N ILE A 73 3.28 -13.62 -0.71
CA ILE A 73 2.21 -14.61 -0.79
C ILE A 73 0.85 -13.95 -0.50
N GLU A 74 0.75 -13.17 0.56
CA GLU A 74 -0.48 -12.45 0.92
C GLU A 74 -0.91 -11.50 -0.20
N GLU A 75 0.02 -10.74 -0.80
CA GLU A 75 -0.27 -9.85 -1.95
C GLU A 75 -0.76 -10.62 -3.19
N LEU A 76 -0.23 -11.82 -3.45
CA LEU A 76 -0.75 -12.69 -4.52
C LEU A 76 -2.14 -13.26 -4.18
N GLU A 77 -2.44 -13.48 -2.91
CA GLU A 77 -3.78 -13.87 -2.46
C GLU A 77 -4.77 -12.70 -2.66
N HIS A 78 -4.39 -11.47 -2.28
CA HIS A 78 -5.17 -10.26 -2.56
C HIS A 78 -5.42 -10.09 -4.06
N PHE A 79 -4.38 -10.22 -4.88
CA PHE A 79 -4.51 -10.19 -6.34
C PHE A 79 -5.55 -11.19 -6.84
N ASN A 80 -5.51 -12.44 -6.36
CA ASN A 80 -6.49 -13.48 -6.73
C ASN A 80 -7.92 -13.13 -6.29
N LEU A 81 -8.08 -12.49 -5.12
CA LEU A 81 -9.39 -12.02 -4.66
C LEU A 81 -9.95 -10.95 -5.59
N VAL A 82 -9.11 -9.98 -6.01
CA VAL A 82 -9.54 -8.94 -6.98
C VAL A 82 -9.85 -9.56 -8.34
N LEU A 83 -9.04 -10.50 -8.84
CA LEU A 83 -9.32 -11.22 -10.09
C LEU A 83 -10.68 -11.92 -10.06
N LYS A 84 -11.03 -12.53 -8.93
CA LYS A 84 -12.36 -13.14 -8.77
C LYS A 84 -13.49 -12.10 -8.81
N ILE A 85 -13.28 -10.91 -8.23
CA ILE A 85 -14.27 -9.83 -8.31
C ILE A 85 -14.43 -9.36 -9.76
N LEU A 86 -13.33 -9.23 -10.51
CA LEU A 86 -13.38 -8.89 -11.93
C LEU A 86 -14.14 -9.95 -12.75
N ASP A 87 -13.86 -11.23 -12.53
CA ASP A 87 -14.54 -12.35 -13.20
C ASP A 87 -16.03 -12.37 -12.89
N ASP A 88 -16.43 -12.22 -11.63
CA ASP A 88 -17.83 -12.11 -11.20
C ASP A 88 -18.58 -10.93 -11.85
N ARG A 89 -17.84 -9.90 -12.29
CA ARG A 89 -18.36 -8.73 -13.02
C ARG A 89 -18.25 -8.86 -14.56
N GLY A 90 -17.72 -9.99 -15.05
CA GLY A 90 -17.48 -10.21 -16.49
C GLY A 90 -16.40 -9.33 -17.09
N MET A 91 -15.45 -8.89 -16.29
CA MET A 91 -14.39 -7.96 -16.67
C MET A 91 -13.05 -8.67 -16.89
N ALA A 92 -12.31 -8.21 -17.89
CA ALA A 92 -10.91 -8.62 -18.07
C ALA A 92 -9.97 -7.71 -17.27
N LEU A 93 -8.78 -8.26 -16.95
CA LEU A 93 -7.71 -7.51 -16.27
C LEU A 93 -7.13 -6.43 -17.15
N GLY A 94 -7.57 -5.68 -17.89
CA GLY A 94 -7.07 -4.57 -18.70
C GLY A 94 -5.59 -4.18 -18.51
N GLN A 95 -5.20 -3.02 -18.99
CA GLN A 95 -3.84 -2.50 -18.83
C GLN A 95 -3.67 -1.75 -17.51
N ALA A 96 -2.46 -1.82 -16.93
CA ALA A 96 -2.10 -1.03 -15.76
C ALA A 96 -2.03 0.46 -16.09
N ILE A 97 -2.57 1.28 -15.21
CA ILE A 97 -2.41 2.74 -15.26
C ILE A 97 -1.17 3.13 -14.43
N SER A 98 -0.45 4.14 -14.88
CA SER A 98 0.68 4.67 -14.12
C SER A 98 0.20 5.72 -13.12
N SER A 99 0.52 5.53 -11.85
CA SER A 99 0.22 6.50 -10.79
C SER A 99 1.31 7.57 -10.71
N PRO A 100 0.96 8.87 -10.84
CA PRO A 100 1.90 9.95 -10.58
C PRO A 100 2.42 9.95 -9.14
N TRP A 101 1.57 9.60 -8.17
CA TRP A 101 1.94 9.51 -6.75
C TRP A 101 3.02 8.44 -6.53
N ILE A 102 2.82 7.21 -7.01
CA ILE A 102 3.82 6.13 -6.91
C ILE A 102 5.12 6.54 -7.62
N SER A 103 5.00 7.16 -8.80
CA SER A 103 6.17 7.62 -9.56
C SER A 103 6.95 8.69 -8.79
N GLY A 104 6.29 9.64 -8.14
CA GLY A 104 6.89 10.66 -7.29
C GLY A 104 7.64 10.05 -6.10
N MET A 105 7.02 9.09 -5.40
CA MET A 105 7.64 8.36 -4.30
C MET A 105 8.90 7.61 -4.76
N MET A 106 8.81 6.84 -5.82
CA MET A 106 9.90 6.01 -6.36
C MET A 106 11.06 6.84 -6.94
N ASN A 107 10.79 8.02 -7.52
CA ASN A 107 11.82 8.92 -8.03
C ASN A 107 12.68 9.56 -6.92
N SER A 108 12.22 9.54 -5.68
CA SER A 108 12.95 10.06 -4.52
C SER A 108 13.92 9.04 -3.89
N VAL A 109 13.92 7.79 -4.38
CA VAL A 109 14.82 6.73 -3.90
C VAL A 109 16.28 7.09 -4.20
N ARG A 110 17.08 7.17 -3.17
CA ARG A 110 18.52 7.51 -3.26
C ARG A 110 19.31 6.31 -3.79
N ARG A 111 20.50 6.63 -4.28
CA ARG A 111 21.53 5.64 -4.57
C ARG A 111 22.40 5.47 -3.33
N GLY A 112 22.95 4.27 -3.12
CA GLY A 112 23.79 3.95 -1.97
C GLY A 112 23.51 2.52 -1.51
N ARG A 113 24.36 2.01 -0.61
CA ARG A 113 24.27 0.62 -0.20
C ARG A 113 23.08 0.39 0.77
N ASN A 114 22.98 1.18 1.83
CA ASN A 114 21.93 1.08 2.84
C ASN A 114 20.79 2.06 2.55
N GLU A 115 21.12 3.27 2.10
CA GLU A 115 20.18 4.33 1.77
C GLU A 115 19.16 3.89 0.75
N GLN A 116 19.58 3.18 -0.30
CA GLN A 116 18.67 2.66 -1.32
C GLN A 116 17.72 1.63 -0.76
N VAL A 117 18.20 0.74 0.11
CA VAL A 117 17.37 -0.31 0.70
C VAL A 117 16.33 0.30 1.65
N ILE A 118 16.76 1.22 2.52
CA ILE A 118 15.88 1.95 3.43
C ILE A 118 14.80 2.70 2.64
N ASP A 119 15.19 3.44 1.59
CA ASP A 119 14.24 4.19 0.77
C ASP A 119 13.23 3.28 0.06
N HIS A 120 13.64 2.11 -0.46
CA HIS A 120 12.70 1.15 -1.04
C HIS A 120 11.73 0.58 -0.03
N LEU A 121 12.20 0.27 1.19
CA LEU A 121 11.33 -0.20 2.27
C LEU A 121 10.35 0.88 2.71
N LEU A 122 10.79 2.14 2.81
CA LEU A 122 9.92 3.26 3.15
C LEU A 122 8.90 3.55 2.04
N CYS A 123 9.30 3.48 0.76
CA CYS A 123 8.34 3.57 -0.35
C CYS A 123 7.28 2.47 -0.26
N ALA A 124 7.68 1.22 -0.01
CA ALA A 124 6.74 0.12 0.17
C ALA A 124 5.81 0.41 1.37
N ALA A 125 6.36 0.76 2.54
CA ALA A 125 5.55 1.13 3.70
C ALA A 125 4.53 2.23 3.38
N MET A 126 4.92 3.30 2.67
CA MET A 126 4.00 4.38 2.31
C MET A 126 2.89 3.92 1.38
N ILE A 127 3.17 2.99 0.45
CA ILE A 127 2.17 2.40 -0.44
C ILE A 127 1.14 1.63 0.40
N GLU A 128 1.57 0.72 1.28
CA GLU A 128 0.68 -0.05 2.14
C GLU A 128 -0.12 0.84 3.11
N GLY A 129 0.53 1.87 3.68
CA GLY A 129 -0.16 2.83 4.53
C GLY A 129 -1.28 3.59 3.80
N ARG A 130 -1.06 3.94 2.53
CA ARG A 130 -2.10 4.56 1.68
C ARG A 130 -3.16 3.56 1.24
N SER A 131 -2.81 2.30 0.98
CA SER A 131 -3.78 1.23 0.75
C SER A 131 -4.69 1.07 1.96
N CYS A 132 -4.12 0.92 3.16
CA CYS A 132 -4.86 0.80 4.42
C CYS A 132 -5.86 1.96 4.62
N GLU A 133 -5.42 3.23 4.48
CA GLU A 133 -6.29 4.41 4.61
C GLU A 133 -7.41 4.41 3.56
N LYS A 134 -7.07 4.19 2.29
CA LYS A 134 -8.01 4.25 1.17
C LYS A 134 -9.01 3.10 1.20
N PHE A 135 -8.58 1.89 1.58
CA PHE A 135 -9.48 0.75 1.75
C PHE A 135 -10.47 0.99 2.87
N GLN A 136 -10.07 1.61 3.99
CA GLN A 136 -11.01 2.00 5.02
C GLN A 136 -12.05 3.02 4.51
N ILE A 137 -11.61 4.05 3.79
CA ILE A 137 -12.50 5.06 3.18
C ILE A 137 -13.49 4.40 2.21
N LEU A 138 -13.02 3.45 1.38
CA LEU A 138 -13.88 2.73 0.44
C LEU A 138 -14.85 1.79 1.14
N ALA A 139 -14.43 1.07 2.18
CA ALA A 139 -15.30 0.23 2.98
C ALA A 139 -16.47 1.03 3.58
N GLU A 140 -16.17 2.19 4.16
CA GLU A 140 -17.19 3.10 4.72
C GLU A 140 -18.12 3.67 3.65
N ALA A 141 -17.57 4.13 2.52
CA ALA A 141 -18.36 4.76 1.45
C ALA A 141 -19.26 3.78 0.69
N LEU A 142 -18.87 2.52 0.60
CA LEU A 142 -19.60 1.46 -0.12
C LEU A 142 -20.60 0.70 0.75
N ASP A 143 -20.58 0.88 2.06
CA ASP A 143 -21.41 0.07 2.99
C ASP A 143 -22.92 0.08 2.64
N SER A 144 -23.44 1.22 2.20
CA SER A 144 -24.84 1.36 1.79
C SER A 144 -25.12 1.10 0.30
N VAL A 145 -24.07 0.92 -0.52
CA VAL A 145 -24.17 0.84 -2.00
C VAL A 145 -23.82 -0.56 -2.51
N ASP A 146 -22.71 -1.12 -2.05
CA ASP A 146 -22.20 -2.45 -2.41
C ASP A 146 -21.55 -3.09 -1.19
N GLN A 147 -22.36 -3.72 -0.33
CA GLN A 147 -21.90 -4.35 0.91
C GLN A 147 -20.84 -5.43 0.69
N ARG A 148 -20.88 -6.13 -0.46
CA ARG A 148 -19.87 -7.16 -0.78
C ARG A 148 -18.50 -6.50 -1.00
N LEU A 149 -18.47 -5.42 -1.76
CA LEU A 149 -17.23 -4.68 -2.04
C LEU A 149 -16.76 -3.89 -0.80
N ALA A 150 -17.70 -3.35 -0.01
CA ALA A 150 -17.38 -2.73 1.28
C ALA A 150 -16.67 -3.69 2.22
N LYS A 151 -17.25 -4.92 2.36
CA LYS A 151 -16.62 -5.97 3.17
C LYS A 151 -15.25 -6.37 2.64
N PHE A 152 -15.12 -6.54 1.33
CA PHE A 152 -13.84 -6.88 0.69
C PHE A 152 -12.74 -5.86 1.07
N TYR A 153 -12.99 -4.56 0.87
CA TYR A 153 -12.03 -3.53 1.26
C TYR A 153 -11.76 -3.49 2.77
N GLY A 154 -12.80 -3.68 3.59
CA GLY A 154 -12.65 -3.73 5.05
C GLY A 154 -11.79 -4.90 5.53
N ASP A 155 -11.90 -6.05 4.88
CA ASP A 155 -11.11 -7.25 5.21
C ASP A 155 -9.60 -7.06 4.92
N LEU A 156 -9.22 -6.20 3.97
CA LEU A 156 -7.82 -5.92 3.60
C LEU A 156 -7.13 -4.93 4.55
N VAL A 157 -7.85 -4.08 5.27
CA VAL A 157 -7.28 -2.98 6.08
C VAL A 157 -6.24 -3.49 7.09
N GLU A 158 -6.47 -4.62 7.73
CA GLU A 158 -5.55 -5.17 8.74
C GLU A 158 -4.24 -5.67 8.12
N SER A 159 -4.29 -6.36 6.98
CA SER A 159 -3.09 -6.85 6.30
C SER A 159 -2.22 -5.70 5.80
N GLU A 160 -2.81 -4.68 5.15
CA GLU A 160 -2.08 -3.50 4.69
C GLU A 160 -1.39 -2.74 5.83
N GLY A 161 -2.09 -2.61 6.98
CA GLY A 161 -1.50 -2.04 8.20
C GLY A 161 -0.32 -2.85 8.74
N ASN A 162 -0.40 -4.19 8.66
CA ASN A 162 0.68 -5.08 9.06
C ASN A 162 1.87 -5.00 8.09
N HIS A 163 1.62 -4.96 6.78
CA HIS A 163 2.68 -4.77 5.76
C HIS A 163 3.40 -3.44 5.95
N TYR A 164 2.67 -2.33 6.18
CA TYR A 164 3.26 -1.03 6.53
C TYR A 164 4.23 -1.15 7.71
N ALA A 165 3.79 -1.77 8.82
CA ALA A 165 4.60 -1.92 10.02
C ALA A 165 5.83 -2.82 9.78
N SER A 166 5.67 -3.90 9.03
CA SER A 166 6.74 -4.83 8.67
C SER A 166 7.84 -4.15 7.87
N TYR A 167 7.50 -3.42 6.81
CA TYR A 167 8.48 -2.68 6.02
C TYR A 167 9.21 -1.63 6.83
N LEU A 168 8.51 -0.89 7.70
CA LEU A 168 9.10 0.11 8.57
C LEU A 168 10.09 -0.53 9.58
N LEU A 169 9.73 -1.67 10.17
CA LEU A 169 10.60 -2.40 11.09
C LEU A 169 11.83 -2.96 10.38
N MET A 170 11.70 -3.47 9.15
CA MET A 170 12.84 -3.92 8.34
C MET A 170 13.81 -2.77 8.07
N ALA A 171 13.31 -1.58 7.74
CA ALA A 171 14.14 -0.40 7.54
C ALA A 171 14.90 -0.01 8.81
N LYS A 172 14.22 0.01 9.96
CA LYS A 172 14.83 0.31 11.27
C LYS A 172 15.90 -0.70 11.69
N ARG A 173 15.77 -1.97 11.32
CA ARG A 173 16.82 -2.98 11.56
C ARG A 173 18.12 -2.69 10.79
N ILE A 174 18.06 -1.99 9.67
CA ILE A 174 19.26 -1.60 8.90
C ILE A 174 19.93 -0.39 9.54
N ASP A 175 19.19 0.68 9.81
CA ASP A 175 19.65 1.89 10.50
C ASP A 175 18.44 2.66 11.03
N GLU A 176 18.24 2.65 12.35
CA GLU A 176 17.07 3.25 12.99
C GLU A 176 17.03 4.77 12.82
N LEU A 177 18.17 5.45 13.08
CA LEU A 177 18.24 6.91 13.03
C LEU A 177 18.04 7.43 11.60
N GLU A 178 18.68 6.77 10.64
CA GLU A 178 18.51 7.12 9.22
C GLU A 178 17.08 6.85 8.75
N THR A 179 16.46 5.75 9.19
CA THR A 179 15.08 5.42 8.89
C THR A 179 14.13 6.49 9.43
N GLU A 180 14.29 6.92 10.68
CA GLU A 180 13.42 7.95 11.27
C GLU A 180 13.54 9.28 10.51
N ARG A 181 14.76 9.72 10.24
CA ARG A 181 15.02 10.94 9.46
C ARG A 181 14.40 10.86 8.07
N ARG A 182 14.50 9.72 7.43
CA ARG A 182 14.03 9.52 6.05
C ARG A 182 12.53 9.28 5.97
N LEU A 183 11.93 8.68 6.99
CA LEU A 183 10.49 8.57 7.12
C LEU A 183 9.82 9.94 7.17
N GLU A 184 10.38 10.90 7.92
CA GLU A 184 9.90 12.28 7.94
C GLU A 184 9.82 12.88 6.54
N PHE A 185 10.88 12.71 5.74
CA PHE A 185 10.89 13.15 4.34
C PHE A 185 9.78 12.50 3.51
N TYR A 186 9.57 11.17 3.65
CA TYR A 186 8.54 10.47 2.89
C TYR A 186 7.12 10.85 3.31
N LEU A 187 6.91 11.14 4.59
CA LEU A 187 5.63 11.64 5.10
C LEU A 187 5.30 13.04 4.55
N GLU A 188 6.30 13.91 4.39
CA GLU A 188 6.13 15.22 3.76
C GLU A 188 5.86 15.10 2.27
N LEU A 189 6.67 14.33 1.56
CA LEU A 189 6.51 14.07 0.13
C LEU A 189 5.14 13.45 -0.19
N ASP A 190 4.73 12.46 0.60
CA ASP A 190 3.41 11.86 0.48
C ASP A 190 2.28 12.88 0.65
N ALA A 191 2.37 13.73 1.68
CA ALA A 191 1.38 14.78 1.93
C ALA A 191 1.28 15.78 0.77
N GLU A 192 2.40 16.12 0.14
CA GLU A 192 2.44 16.98 -1.04
C GLU A 192 1.82 16.30 -2.28
N LEU A 193 2.11 15.02 -2.48
CA LEU A 193 1.68 14.29 -3.67
C LEU A 193 0.21 13.85 -3.59
N VAL A 194 -0.28 13.42 -2.41
CA VAL A 194 -1.62 12.86 -2.27
C VAL A 194 -2.73 13.90 -2.50
N VAL A 195 -2.45 15.17 -2.26
CA VAL A 195 -3.40 16.27 -2.48
C VAL A 195 -3.40 16.80 -3.92
N GLN A 196 -2.45 16.34 -4.77
CA GLN A 196 -2.40 16.78 -6.16
C GLN A 196 -3.64 16.30 -6.92
N PRO A 197 -4.26 17.16 -7.73
CA PRO A 197 -5.38 16.75 -8.55
C PRO A 197 -4.94 15.69 -9.57
N SER A 198 -5.73 14.63 -9.68
CA SER A 198 -5.54 13.59 -10.70
C SER A 198 -6.84 13.36 -11.44
N ASP A 199 -6.79 13.25 -12.77
CA ASP A 199 -7.93 12.87 -13.59
C ASP A 199 -8.08 11.36 -13.76
N LEU A 200 -7.12 10.59 -13.24
CA LEU A 200 -7.11 9.14 -13.34
C LEU A 200 -7.97 8.51 -12.24
N PRO A 201 -8.82 7.52 -12.56
CA PRO A 201 -9.55 6.73 -11.57
C PRO A 201 -8.64 5.61 -11.03
N VAL A 202 -7.70 5.98 -10.18
CA VAL A 202 -6.71 5.06 -9.60
C VAL A 202 -6.78 5.08 -8.07
N LEU A 203 -6.34 3.99 -7.45
CA LEU A 203 -6.23 3.92 -5.99
C LEU A 203 -5.15 4.87 -5.47
N HIS A 204 -4.00 4.96 -6.15
CA HIS A 204 -2.88 5.80 -5.70
C HIS A 204 -2.54 6.91 -6.68
#